data_ecd788c8c68e95eaa03bc127dd215ae2
#
_entry.id   ecd788c8c68e95eaa03bc127dd215ae2
#
_cell.length_a   1.000
_cell.length_b   1.000
_cell.length_c   1.000
_cell.angle_alpha   90.00
_cell.angle_beta   90.00
_cell.angle_gamma   90.00
#
_symmetry.space_group_name_H-M   'P 1'
#
loop_
_entity.id
_entity.type
_entity.pdbx_description
1 polymer ?
#
loop_
_entity_poly.entity_id
_entity_poly.type
_entity_poly.pdbx_seq_one_letter_code
_entity_poly.pdbx_strand_id
1 'polypeptide(L)'
;MPESSLFITFAFSRELAIIMQYFTSSLPNGLRVLFIPSTSPVVYCGYQIAVGSRNEAQGEEGLAHFCEHVTFKGTQKRRSWNIINCLESVGGDLNAFTNKEDTVYYAAVLKEHMPRAIDLLADIVFHSTYPQREIDKEVEVICDEIESYNDSPSELIYDEFENMIFRGHPLGHNILGTAHNVRSFTTADAQRFTSQFYRPQNAVFFIHGNVKFERVLRLLEKATSDLPTTAAPVCTPLTPLNNQTEKRIVDRHTHQAHVITGCKGYAAGSKQRMALYIINNMLGGTGMNARLNVSLRERRGLVYTVESSMVSYGDTGLWCTYLGCDNHDVQRCLRLVRRELNLLMERPLTERQLLAAKKQIKGQIGIARDNRESLTLDMGKSFLHEGQPRDVDDLLCRVDRVTADDILTVAREVFNPEAMSTLIYE
;
A
#
# COMPACT_ATOMS: atom_id res chain seq x y z
N MET A 1 -8.39 1.81 65.68
CA MET A 1 -8.94 2.39 64.48
C MET A 1 -7.92 2.13 63.38
N PRO A 2 -8.18 1.25 62.41
CA PRO A 2 -7.25 1.03 61.30
C PRO A 2 -7.60 1.96 60.13
N GLU A 3 -6.55 2.55 59.59
CA GLU A 3 -6.55 3.38 58.40
C GLU A 3 -6.94 2.55 57.19
N SER A 4 -7.96 2.98 56.48
CA SER A 4 -8.39 2.44 55.19
C SER A 4 -7.58 3.09 54.09
N SER A 5 -6.58 2.38 53.56
CA SER A 5 -5.89 2.75 52.33
C SER A 5 -6.81 2.55 51.12
N LEU A 6 -7.22 3.66 50.52
CA LEU A 6 -8.02 3.70 49.30
C LEU A 6 -7.10 3.35 48.11
N PHE A 7 -7.13 2.10 47.67
CA PHE A 7 -6.58 1.73 46.37
C PHE A 7 -7.49 2.26 45.24
N ILE A 8 -7.13 3.38 44.62
CA ILE A 8 -7.76 3.84 43.39
C ILE A 8 -7.19 2.98 42.25
N THR A 9 -7.89 1.91 41.95
CA THR A 9 -7.68 1.16 40.72
C THR A 9 -8.24 2.01 39.57
N PHE A 10 -7.38 2.63 38.78
CA PHE A 10 -7.78 3.22 37.52
C PHE A 10 -8.21 2.10 36.57
N ALA A 11 -9.48 1.78 36.60
CA ALA A 11 -10.15 1.10 35.52
C ALA A 11 -10.17 2.08 34.33
N PHE A 12 -9.26 1.90 33.36
CA PHE A 12 -9.40 2.55 32.08
C PHE A 12 -10.68 2.02 31.45
N SER A 13 -11.69 2.88 31.43
CA SER A 13 -13.03 2.61 30.97
C SER A 13 -13.01 2.18 29.50
N ARG A 14 -13.77 1.13 29.21
CA ARG A 14 -14.17 0.61 27.89
C ARG A 14 -14.98 1.63 27.04
N GLU A 15 -14.88 2.92 27.27
CA GLU A 15 -15.79 3.94 26.70
C GLU A 15 -15.38 4.53 25.35
N LEU A 16 -14.37 3.98 24.64
CA LEU A 16 -14.00 4.45 23.28
C LEU A 16 -13.92 3.35 22.22
N ALA A 17 -14.41 2.17 22.49
CA ALA A 17 -14.60 1.17 21.45
C ALA A 17 -15.91 1.48 20.71
N ILE A 18 -15.92 2.47 19.81
CA ILE A 18 -16.88 2.47 18.71
C ILE A 18 -16.43 1.31 17.81
N ILE A 19 -16.96 0.11 18.09
CA ILE A 19 -16.75 -1.07 17.25
C ILE A 19 -17.18 -0.67 15.85
N MET A 20 -16.22 -0.62 14.93
CA MET A 20 -16.53 -0.27 13.55
C MET A 20 -17.34 -1.43 12.96
N GLN A 21 -18.62 -1.19 12.73
CA GLN A 21 -19.50 -2.17 12.14
C GLN A 21 -19.19 -2.28 10.63
N TYR A 22 -18.96 -3.51 10.15
CA TYR A 22 -18.89 -3.82 8.74
C TYR A 22 -19.67 -5.09 8.44
N PHE A 23 -20.04 -5.28 7.19
CA PHE A 23 -20.74 -6.46 6.70
C PHE A 23 -20.02 -7.02 5.49
N THR A 24 -20.00 -8.33 5.37
CA THR A 24 -19.43 -9.03 4.20
C THR A 24 -20.47 -9.96 3.59
N SER A 25 -20.36 -10.15 2.29
CA SER A 25 -21.16 -11.12 1.54
C SER A 25 -20.36 -11.65 0.36
N SER A 26 -20.83 -12.74 -0.25
CA SER A 26 -20.29 -13.24 -1.50
C SER A 26 -21.43 -13.45 -2.48
N LEU A 27 -21.26 -12.96 -3.71
CA LEU A 27 -22.24 -13.19 -4.78
C LEU A 27 -22.10 -14.59 -5.38
N PRO A 28 -23.12 -15.10 -6.10
CA PRO A 28 -23.07 -16.42 -6.71
C PRO A 28 -21.90 -16.62 -7.69
N ASN A 29 -21.42 -15.56 -8.34
CA ASN A 29 -20.26 -15.59 -9.24
C ASN A 29 -18.91 -15.55 -8.50
N GLY A 30 -18.91 -15.54 -7.14
CA GLY A 30 -17.71 -15.55 -6.31
C GLY A 30 -17.15 -14.16 -5.96
N LEU A 31 -17.75 -13.05 -6.40
CA LEU A 31 -17.36 -11.71 -6.00
C LEU A 31 -17.62 -11.52 -4.51
N ARG A 32 -16.59 -11.18 -3.76
CA ARG A 32 -16.69 -10.85 -2.33
C ARG A 32 -17.03 -9.36 -2.19
N VAL A 33 -17.91 -9.03 -1.25
CA VAL A 33 -18.41 -7.67 -1.03
C VAL A 33 -18.18 -7.27 0.41
N LEU A 34 -17.56 -6.10 0.61
CA LEU A 34 -17.37 -5.46 1.90
C LEU A 34 -18.22 -4.18 1.97
N PHE A 35 -19.08 -4.08 2.98
CA PHE A 35 -19.87 -2.88 3.26
C PHE A 35 -19.52 -2.30 4.62
N ILE A 36 -19.18 -1.01 4.63
CA ILE A 36 -18.90 -0.22 5.83
C ILE A 36 -20.00 0.85 5.94
N PRO A 37 -20.94 0.74 6.91
CA PRO A 37 -22.00 1.73 7.07
C PRO A 37 -21.45 3.08 7.54
N SER A 38 -22.10 4.15 7.07
CA SER A 38 -21.78 5.53 7.45
C SER A 38 -23.04 6.39 7.41
N THR A 39 -23.01 7.52 8.10
CA THR A 39 -24.06 8.56 8.02
C THR A 39 -23.76 9.63 6.98
N SER A 40 -22.56 9.65 6.42
CA SER A 40 -22.13 10.64 5.42
C SER A 40 -22.94 10.52 4.12
N PRO A 41 -23.23 11.64 3.46
CA PRO A 41 -23.85 11.64 2.13
C PRO A 41 -22.90 11.15 1.02
N VAL A 42 -21.57 11.16 1.25
CA VAL A 42 -20.57 10.67 0.30
C VAL A 42 -20.38 9.17 0.46
N VAL A 43 -20.35 8.46 -0.66
CA VAL A 43 -20.10 7.04 -0.78
C VAL A 43 -18.75 6.84 -1.49
N TYR A 44 -17.86 6.08 -0.88
CA TYR A 44 -16.66 5.52 -1.52
C TYR A 44 -16.96 4.09 -1.91
N CYS A 45 -16.73 3.71 -3.16
CA CYS A 45 -16.92 2.34 -3.61
C CYS A 45 -15.96 1.98 -4.74
N GLY A 46 -15.60 0.70 -4.85
CA GLY A 46 -14.65 0.28 -5.86
C GLY A 46 -14.39 -1.21 -5.88
N TYR A 47 -13.63 -1.63 -6.88
CA TYR A 47 -13.07 -2.96 -7.01
C TYR A 47 -11.59 -2.94 -6.64
N GLN A 48 -11.16 -3.93 -5.89
CA GLN A 48 -9.77 -4.25 -5.65
C GLN A 48 -9.51 -5.67 -6.14
N ILE A 49 -8.55 -5.82 -7.04
CA ILE A 49 -8.27 -7.05 -7.77
C ILE A 49 -6.91 -7.56 -7.31
N ALA A 50 -6.80 -8.84 -6.98
CA ALA A 50 -5.56 -9.46 -6.51
C ALA A 50 -4.60 -9.70 -7.71
N VAL A 51 -4.17 -8.62 -8.35
CA VAL A 51 -3.19 -8.60 -9.44
C VAL A 51 -2.51 -7.25 -9.47
N GLY A 52 -1.21 -7.26 -9.62
CA GLY A 52 -0.37 -6.07 -9.80
C GLY A 52 0.88 -6.40 -10.60
N SER A 53 1.89 -5.55 -10.56
CA SER A 53 3.11 -5.75 -11.34
C SER A 53 3.83 -7.06 -11.01
N ARG A 54 3.72 -7.58 -9.79
CA ARG A 54 4.25 -8.88 -9.37
C ARG A 54 3.75 -10.07 -10.23
N ASN A 55 2.59 -9.93 -10.89
CA ASN A 55 1.96 -10.99 -11.67
C ASN A 55 2.33 -10.94 -13.16
N GLU A 56 3.16 -9.99 -13.55
CA GLU A 56 3.66 -9.84 -14.91
C GLU A 56 4.66 -10.95 -15.24
N ALA A 57 4.66 -11.40 -16.49
CA ALA A 57 5.67 -12.32 -16.98
C ALA A 57 6.97 -11.56 -17.28
N GLN A 58 8.08 -12.29 -17.34
CA GLN A 58 9.36 -11.72 -17.73
C GLN A 58 9.26 -11.10 -19.15
N GLY A 59 9.65 -9.84 -19.30
CA GLY A 59 9.54 -9.06 -20.53
C GLY A 59 8.21 -8.32 -20.68
N GLU A 60 7.30 -8.42 -19.71
CA GLU A 60 6.02 -7.73 -19.67
C GLU A 60 5.94 -6.70 -18.53
N GLU A 61 7.08 -6.27 -18.03
CA GLU A 61 7.16 -5.31 -16.93
C GLU A 61 6.48 -3.99 -17.33
N GLY A 62 5.48 -3.57 -16.56
CA GLY A 62 4.62 -2.42 -16.80
C GLY A 62 3.23 -2.76 -17.35
N LEU A 63 2.93 -4.03 -17.65
CA LEU A 63 1.66 -4.41 -18.27
C LEU A 63 0.46 -4.21 -17.33
N ALA A 64 0.62 -4.41 -16.01
CA ALA A 64 -0.46 -4.18 -15.05
C ALA A 64 -0.86 -2.71 -14.99
N HIS A 65 0.12 -1.81 -14.91
CA HIS A 65 -0.09 -0.36 -14.93
C HIS A 65 -0.65 0.11 -16.30
N PHE A 66 -0.10 -0.41 -17.39
CA PHE A 66 -0.66 -0.16 -18.72
C PHE A 66 -2.14 -0.56 -18.81
N CYS A 67 -2.53 -1.73 -18.28
CA CYS A 67 -3.93 -2.16 -18.26
C CYS A 67 -4.81 -1.22 -17.44
N GLU A 68 -4.30 -0.65 -16.34
CA GLU A 68 -5.01 0.37 -15.56
C GLU A 68 -5.36 1.56 -16.44
N HIS A 69 -4.39 2.19 -17.11
CA HIS A 69 -4.58 3.34 -17.99
C HIS A 69 -5.59 3.07 -19.10
N VAL A 70 -5.42 1.96 -19.80
CA VAL A 70 -6.27 1.66 -20.97
C VAL A 70 -7.65 1.15 -20.62
N THR A 71 -7.91 0.82 -19.34
CA THR A 71 -9.24 0.45 -18.82
C THR A 71 -10.25 1.59 -18.97
N PHE A 72 -9.82 2.84 -18.93
CA PHE A 72 -10.68 4.03 -19.12
C PHE A 72 -10.93 4.42 -20.57
N LYS A 73 -10.36 3.69 -21.54
CA LYS A 73 -10.34 4.09 -22.96
C LYS A 73 -11.50 3.54 -23.78
N GLY A 74 -12.33 2.66 -23.21
CA GLY A 74 -13.54 2.18 -23.86
C GLY A 74 -14.00 0.81 -23.37
N THR A 75 -15.30 0.66 -23.27
CA THR A 75 -15.98 -0.62 -22.96
C THR A 75 -16.88 -1.01 -24.13
N GLN A 76 -17.53 -2.18 -24.03
CA GLN A 76 -18.58 -2.57 -24.97
C GLN A 76 -19.76 -1.58 -25.01
N LYS A 77 -20.04 -0.89 -23.90
CA LYS A 77 -21.20 0.02 -23.73
C LYS A 77 -20.81 1.50 -23.86
N ARG A 78 -19.55 1.86 -23.53
CA ARG A 78 -19.14 3.27 -23.35
C ARG A 78 -17.87 3.58 -24.11
N ARG A 79 -17.83 4.74 -24.76
CA ARG A 79 -16.58 5.33 -25.28
C ARG A 79 -15.85 6.05 -24.13
N SER A 80 -14.56 6.30 -24.27
CA SER A 80 -13.68 6.94 -23.30
C SER A 80 -14.32 8.21 -22.68
N TRP A 81 -14.81 9.15 -23.50
CA TRP A 81 -15.48 10.35 -23.01
C TRP A 81 -16.68 10.06 -22.10
N ASN A 82 -17.48 9.03 -22.43
CA ASN A 82 -18.65 8.66 -21.65
C ASN A 82 -18.26 8.00 -20.32
N ILE A 83 -17.10 7.38 -20.24
CA ILE A 83 -16.54 6.82 -19.00
C ILE A 83 -16.15 7.96 -18.07
N ILE A 84 -15.29 8.85 -18.52
CA ILE A 84 -14.81 10.01 -17.74
C ILE A 84 -15.98 10.87 -17.27
N ASN A 85 -16.83 11.31 -18.20
CA ASN A 85 -17.94 12.21 -17.90
C ASN A 85 -19.07 11.55 -17.07
N CYS A 86 -19.05 10.21 -16.92
CA CYS A 86 -20.13 9.50 -16.24
C CYS A 86 -20.30 9.94 -14.77
N LEU A 87 -19.23 10.11 -14.04
CA LEU A 87 -19.29 10.55 -12.64
C LEU A 87 -18.96 12.03 -12.49
N GLU A 88 -18.04 12.58 -13.28
CA GLU A 88 -17.68 14.00 -13.20
C GLU A 88 -18.86 14.93 -13.46
N SER A 89 -19.77 14.58 -14.38
CA SER A 89 -20.99 15.35 -14.64
C SER A 89 -21.92 15.51 -13.45
N VAL A 90 -21.75 14.73 -12.40
CA VAL A 90 -22.51 14.79 -11.15
C VAL A 90 -21.63 15.12 -9.94
N GLY A 91 -20.40 15.61 -10.18
CA GLY A 91 -19.44 15.97 -9.13
C GLY A 91 -18.86 14.75 -8.40
N GLY A 92 -18.87 13.59 -9.05
CA GLY A 92 -18.20 12.40 -8.54
C GLY A 92 -16.75 12.32 -9.03
N ASP A 93 -15.93 11.61 -8.29
CA ASP A 93 -14.52 11.36 -8.57
C ASP A 93 -14.32 9.89 -8.94
N LEU A 94 -13.47 9.63 -9.94
CA LEU A 94 -13.15 8.28 -10.44
C LEU A 94 -11.64 8.15 -10.53
N ASN A 95 -11.07 7.20 -9.77
CA ASN A 95 -9.64 6.99 -9.66
C ASN A 95 -9.25 5.52 -9.78
N ALA A 96 -7.98 5.28 -10.08
CA ALA A 96 -7.37 3.98 -10.05
C ALA A 96 -5.90 4.08 -9.61
N PHE A 97 -5.34 2.98 -9.17
CA PHE A 97 -3.90 2.81 -8.98
C PHE A 97 -3.51 1.34 -8.99
N THR A 98 -2.28 1.10 -9.42
CA THR A 98 -1.66 -0.23 -9.46
C THR A 98 -0.54 -0.32 -8.45
N ASN A 99 -0.55 -1.37 -7.63
CA ASN A 99 0.52 -1.75 -6.72
C ASN A 99 1.23 -3.02 -7.23
N LYS A 100 2.18 -3.52 -6.45
CA LYS A 100 2.85 -4.79 -6.75
C LYS A 100 1.91 -6.01 -6.72
N GLU A 101 0.91 -6.04 -5.82
CA GLU A 101 0.05 -7.20 -5.59
C GLU A 101 -1.45 -6.95 -5.83
N ASP A 102 -1.86 -5.71 -6.04
CA ASP A 102 -3.26 -5.34 -6.23
C ASP A 102 -3.43 -4.13 -7.16
N THR A 103 -4.51 -4.14 -7.95
CA THR A 103 -4.97 -3.00 -8.75
C THR A 103 -6.35 -2.58 -8.25
N VAL A 104 -6.56 -1.28 -8.12
CA VAL A 104 -7.78 -0.70 -7.53
C VAL A 104 -8.42 0.26 -8.51
N TYR A 105 -9.75 0.14 -8.68
CA TYR A 105 -10.60 1.09 -9.41
C TYR A 105 -11.70 1.54 -8.46
N TYR A 106 -11.80 2.83 -8.17
CA TYR A 106 -12.75 3.31 -7.17
C TYR A 106 -13.33 4.68 -7.51
N ALA A 107 -14.43 5.00 -6.86
CA ALA A 107 -15.12 6.26 -7.02
C ALA A 107 -15.59 6.82 -5.69
N ALA A 108 -15.66 8.15 -5.63
CA ALA A 108 -16.31 8.91 -4.57
C ALA A 108 -17.51 9.66 -5.18
N VAL A 109 -18.72 9.42 -4.67
CA VAL A 109 -19.94 10.03 -5.19
C VAL A 109 -20.93 10.37 -4.08
N LEU A 110 -21.88 11.26 -4.33
CA LEU A 110 -23.05 11.38 -3.47
C LEU A 110 -23.90 10.10 -3.55
N LYS A 111 -24.54 9.73 -2.44
CA LYS A 111 -25.28 8.46 -2.28
C LYS A 111 -26.36 8.21 -3.35
N GLU A 112 -26.93 9.26 -3.91
CA GLU A 112 -27.94 9.19 -4.98
C GLU A 112 -27.34 8.67 -6.29
N HIS A 113 -26.03 8.92 -6.52
CA HIS A 113 -25.29 8.50 -7.71
C HIS A 113 -24.58 7.15 -7.54
N MET A 114 -24.66 6.51 -6.37
CA MET A 114 -24.08 5.17 -6.11
C MET A 114 -24.46 4.12 -7.18
N PRO A 115 -25.74 4.04 -7.66
CA PRO A 115 -26.05 3.04 -8.70
C PRO A 115 -25.29 3.29 -10.01
N ARG A 116 -25.04 4.55 -10.36
CA ARG A 116 -24.25 4.94 -11.54
C ARG A 116 -22.77 4.56 -11.36
N ALA A 117 -22.21 4.78 -10.17
CA ALA A 117 -20.83 4.39 -9.86
C ALA A 117 -20.64 2.86 -9.92
N ILE A 118 -21.55 2.08 -9.35
CA ILE A 118 -21.50 0.60 -9.41
C ILE A 118 -21.55 0.11 -10.87
N ASP A 119 -22.48 0.64 -11.68
CA ASP A 119 -22.62 0.25 -13.09
C ASP A 119 -21.39 0.63 -13.92
N LEU A 120 -20.83 1.81 -13.69
CA LEU A 120 -19.60 2.25 -14.37
C LEU A 120 -18.40 1.40 -13.98
N LEU A 121 -18.16 1.21 -12.67
CA LEU A 121 -17.01 0.46 -12.17
C LEU A 121 -17.04 -1.00 -12.65
N ALA A 122 -18.20 -1.66 -12.64
CA ALA A 122 -18.32 -3.00 -13.19
C ALA A 122 -18.04 -3.04 -14.70
N ASP A 123 -18.53 -2.05 -15.44
CA ASP A 123 -18.34 -1.96 -16.88
C ASP A 123 -16.85 -1.75 -17.26
N ILE A 124 -16.14 -0.84 -16.59
CA ILE A 124 -14.73 -0.60 -16.90
C ILE A 124 -13.83 -1.75 -16.44
N VAL A 125 -14.12 -2.37 -15.29
CA VAL A 125 -13.26 -3.46 -14.77
C VAL A 125 -13.42 -4.76 -15.58
N PHE A 126 -14.66 -5.11 -15.96
CA PHE A 126 -14.92 -6.42 -16.55
C PHE A 126 -15.23 -6.42 -18.05
N HIS A 127 -15.54 -5.26 -18.65
CA HIS A 127 -16.01 -5.18 -20.04
C HIS A 127 -15.20 -4.19 -20.88
N SER A 128 -14.01 -3.77 -20.44
CA SER A 128 -13.11 -2.94 -21.25
C SER A 128 -12.67 -3.69 -22.50
N THR A 129 -12.62 -2.97 -23.61
CA THR A 129 -12.33 -3.52 -24.94
C THR A 129 -10.92 -3.21 -25.44
N TYR A 130 -10.25 -2.26 -24.75
CA TYR A 130 -8.87 -1.86 -25.06
C TYR A 130 -8.65 -1.49 -26.53
N PRO A 131 -9.36 -0.47 -27.08
CA PRO A 131 -9.28 -0.14 -28.48
C PRO A 131 -7.86 0.28 -28.88
N GLN A 132 -7.25 -0.34 -29.88
CA GLN A 132 -5.86 -0.09 -30.29
C GLN A 132 -5.59 1.39 -30.56
N ARG A 133 -6.51 2.09 -31.22
CA ARG A 133 -6.40 3.53 -31.48
C ARG A 133 -6.26 4.38 -30.22
N GLU A 134 -6.89 3.96 -29.12
CA GLU A 134 -6.78 4.68 -27.83
C GLU A 134 -5.50 4.26 -27.10
N ILE A 135 -5.07 2.99 -27.25
CA ILE A 135 -3.77 2.51 -26.79
C ILE A 135 -2.64 3.32 -27.40
N ASP A 136 -2.65 3.49 -28.74
CA ASP A 136 -1.60 4.21 -29.46
C ASP A 136 -1.41 5.67 -28.97
N LYS A 137 -2.45 6.27 -28.40
CA LYS A 137 -2.35 7.59 -27.77
C LYS A 137 -1.85 7.52 -26.33
N GLU A 138 -2.31 6.51 -25.59
CA GLU A 138 -2.01 6.39 -24.17
C GLU A 138 -0.60 5.94 -23.90
N VAL A 139 -0.01 5.18 -24.81
CA VAL A 139 1.39 4.74 -24.75
C VAL A 139 2.34 5.93 -24.54
N GLU A 140 2.16 7.02 -25.28
CA GLU A 140 3.02 8.20 -25.10
C GLU A 140 2.78 8.89 -23.76
N VAL A 141 1.53 8.93 -23.28
CA VAL A 141 1.20 9.47 -21.93
C VAL A 141 1.91 8.67 -20.83
N ILE A 142 1.89 7.33 -20.94
CA ILE A 142 2.58 6.46 -19.97
C ILE A 142 4.10 6.61 -20.09
N CYS A 143 4.64 6.78 -21.31
CA CYS A 143 6.07 7.04 -21.50
C CYS A 143 6.50 8.38 -20.88
N ASP A 144 5.69 9.43 -21.04
CA ASP A 144 5.95 10.73 -20.41
C ASP A 144 5.92 10.63 -18.87
N GLU A 145 5.01 9.81 -18.32
CA GLU A 145 4.97 9.53 -16.89
C GLU A 145 6.23 8.81 -16.41
N ILE A 146 6.70 7.79 -17.15
CA ILE A 146 7.95 7.10 -16.84
C ILE A 146 9.13 8.08 -16.87
N GLU A 147 9.21 8.97 -17.84
CA GLU A 147 10.28 9.97 -17.93
C GLU A 147 10.20 10.96 -16.75
N SER A 148 9.02 11.48 -16.47
CA SER A 148 8.79 12.38 -15.31
C SER A 148 9.19 11.73 -13.98
N TYR A 149 8.89 10.44 -13.81
CA TYR A 149 9.26 9.69 -12.62
C TYR A 149 10.78 9.47 -12.54
N ASN A 150 11.44 9.18 -13.67
CA ASN A 150 12.89 9.05 -13.75
C ASN A 150 13.64 10.35 -13.45
N ASP A 151 13.00 11.49 -13.69
CA ASP A 151 13.52 12.83 -13.38
C ASP A 151 13.32 13.25 -11.91
N SER A 152 12.67 12.39 -11.10
CA SER A 152 12.48 12.59 -9.66
C SER A 152 13.37 11.66 -8.83
N PRO A 153 14.63 12.01 -8.51
CA PRO A 153 15.56 11.12 -7.78
C PRO A 153 15.04 10.69 -6.42
N SER A 154 14.25 11.54 -5.76
CA SER A 154 13.68 11.27 -4.44
C SER A 154 12.57 10.20 -4.46
N GLU A 155 11.91 9.99 -5.61
CA GLU A 155 10.91 8.96 -5.81
C GLU A 155 11.54 7.70 -6.40
N LEU A 156 12.29 7.85 -7.48
CA LEU A 156 12.94 6.77 -8.19
C LEU A 156 13.85 5.90 -7.29
N ILE A 157 14.51 6.50 -6.29
CA ILE A 157 15.42 5.78 -5.41
C ILE A 157 14.72 4.67 -4.60
N TYR A 158 13.42 4.82 -4.29
CA TYR A 158 12.65 3.78 -3.60
C TYR A 158 12.45 2.56 -4.48
N ASP A 159 12.06 2.76 -5.73
CA ASP A 159 11.85 1.66 -6.67
C ASP A 159 13.17 0.97 -7.03
N GLU A 160 14.23 1.73 -7.31
CA GLU A 160 15.54 1.13 -7.59
C GLU A 160 16.10 0.38 -6.36
N PHE A 161 15.84 0.87 -5.15
CA PHE A 161 16.21 0.16 -3.95
C PHE A 161 15.40 -1.12 -3.77
N GLU A 162 14.11 -1.09 -4.01
CA GLU A 162 13.26 -2.29 -3.97
C GLU A 162 13.70 -3.32 -5.01
N ASN A 163 13.98 -2.87 -6.24
CA ASN A 163 14.52 -3.71 -7.31
C ASN A 163 15.88 -4.35 -6.93
N MET A 164 16.70 -3.61 -6.19
CA MET A 164 17.98 -4.10 -5.69
C MET A 164 17.79 -5.20 -4.63
N ILE A 165 16.86 -5.01 -3.69
CA ILE A 165 16.56 -5.98 -2.61
C ILE A 165 15.90 -7.25 -3.19
N PHE A 166 15.02 -7.10 -4.20
CA PHE A 166 14.25 -8.18 -4.80
C PHE A 166 14.77 -8.59 -6.18
N ARG A 167 16.06 -8.40 -6.45
CA ARG A 167 16.66 -8.74 -7.76
C ARG A 167 16.39 -10.18 -8.17
N GLY A 168 15.85 -10.35 -9.39
CA GLY A 168 15.50 -11.68 -9.91
C GLY A 168 14.20 -12.27 -9.34
N HIS A 169 13.47 -11.49 -8.57
CA HIS A 169 12.16 -11.84 -8.04
C HIS A 169 11.08 -10.99 -8.72
N PRO A 170 9.82 -11.47 -8.86
CA PRO A 170 8.74 -10.69 -9.48
C PRO A 170 8.42 -9.34 -8.81
N LEU A 171 8.82 -9.12 -7.57
CA LEU A 171 8.74 -7.80 -6.91
C LEU A 171 9.86 -6.83 -7.35
N GLY A 172 10.92 -7.31 -8.01
CA GLY A 172 12.14 -6.56 -8.29
C GLY A 172 12.14 -5.85 -9.64
N HIS A 173 11.04 -5.22 -10.05
CA HIS A 173 10.95 -4.34 -11.21
C HIS A 173 9.95 -3.21 -10.95
N ASN A 174 10.08 -2.11 -11.70
CA ASN A 174 9.22 -0.94 -11.54
C ASN A 174 7.78 -1.25 -11.95
N ILE A 175 6.81 -0.69 -11.24
CA ILE A 175 5.38 -0.83 -11.56
C ILE A 175 5.07 -0.21 -12.93
N LEU A 176 5.69 0.91 -13.26
CA LEU A 176 5.54 1.59 -14.56
C LEU A 176 6.18 0.81 -15.72
N GLY A 177 7.08 -0.15 -15.43
CA GLY A 177 7.84 -0.87 -16.44
C GLY A 177 8.90 -0.01 -17.13
N THR A 178 9.07 -0.22 -18.43
CA THR A 178 9.98 0.57 -19.27
C THR A 178 9.25 1.12 -20.48
N ALA A 179 9.66 2.29 -20.99
CA ALA A 179 9.10 2.85 -22.22
C ALA A 179 9.25 1.90 -23.43
N HIS A 180 10.27 1.04 -23.43
CA HIS A 180 10.45 0.02 -24.46
C HIS A 180 9.32 -1.02 -24.44
N ASN A 181 9.02 -1.57 -23.24
CA ASN A 181 7.95 -2.56 -23.10
C ASN A 181 6.58 -1.93 -23.37
N VAL A 182 6.31 -0.76 -22.79
CA VAL A 182 5.02 -0.06 -22.95
C VAL A 182 4.71 0.21 -24.41
N ARG A 183 5.70 0.61 -25.24
CA ARG A 183 5.53 0.80 -26.70
C ARG A 183 5.26 -0.49 -27.46
N SER A 184 5.51 -1.65 -26.88
CA SER A 184 5.24 -2.95 -27.52
C SER A 184 3.86 -3.51 -27.20
N PHE A 185 3.17 -2.99 -26.18
CA PHE A 185 1.89 -3.54 -25.72
C PHE A 185 0.74 -3.24 -26.68
N THR A 186 -0.13 -4.21 -26.83
CA THR A 186 -1.26 -4.20 -27.75
C THR A 186 -2.57 -4.50 -27.04
N THR A 187 -3.68 -4.32 -27.78
CA THR A 187 -5.01 -4.79 -27.34
C THR A 187 -4.99 -6.26 -26.89
N ALA A 188 -4.25 -7.12 -27.61
CA ALA A 188 -4.18 -8.55 -27.29
C ALA A 188 -3.49 -8.81 -25.94
N ASP A 189 -2.46 -8.04 -25.60
CA ASP A 189 -1.74 -8.17 -24.32
C ASP A 189 -2.63 -7.73 -23.17
N ALA A 190 -3.31 -6.58 -23.29
CA ALA A 190 -4.27 -6.11 -22.29
C ALA A 190 -5.41 -7.12 -22.08
N GLN A 191 -6.00 -7.64 -23.17
CA GLN A 191 -7.07 -8.63 -23.09
C GLN A 191 -6.60 -9.95 -22.47
N ARG A 192 -5.43 -10.43 -22.82
CA ARG A 192 -4.83 -11.64 -22.25
C ARG A 192 -4.64 -11.47 -20.74
N PHE A 193 -4.00 -10.40 -20.30
CA PHE A 193 -3.73 -10.12 -18.89
C PHE A 193 -5.03 -9.96 -18.09
N THR A 194 -5.94 -9.11 -18.56
CA THR A 194 -7.17 -8.85 -17.81
C THR A 194 -8.13 -10.05 -17.85
N SER A 195 -8.24 -10.81 -18.93
CA SER A 195 -9.03 -12.04 -18.97
C SER A 195 -8.52 -13.11 -17.99
N GLN A 196 -7.24 -13.11 -17.70
CA GLN A 196 -6.64 -14.01 -16.73
C GLN A 196 -6.94 -13.59 -15.28
N PHE A 197 -6.87 -12.30 -14.96
CA PHE A 197 -6.86 -11.82 -13.59
C PHE A 197 -8.10 -11.03 -13.16
N TYR A 198 -8.75 -10.30 -14.08
CA TYR A 198 -9.93 -9.47 -13.76
C TYR A 198 -11.19 -10.33 -13.74
N ARG A 199 -11.37 -11.05 -12.65
CA ARG A 199 -12.47 -11.98 -12.46
C ARG A 199 -13.13 -11.74 -11.11
N PRO A 200 -14.46 -11.98 -10.98
CA PRO A 200 -15.16 -11.80 -9.71
C PRO A 200 -14.50 -12.53 -8.53
N GLN A 201 -14.01 -13.75 -8.74
CA GLN A 201 -13.38 -14.57 -7.71
C GLN A 201 -12.02 -14.06 -7.26
N ASN A 202 -11.35 -13.24 -8.08
CA ASN A 202 -10.07 -12.61 -7.80
C ASN A 202 -10.21 -11.17 -7.31
N ALA A 203 -11.44 -10.73 -7.03
CA ALA A 203 -11.74 -9.36 -6.67
C ALA A 203 -12.56 -9.26 -5.37
N VAL A 204 -12.50 -8.08 -4.78
CA VAL A 204 -13.37 -7.61 -3.72
C VAL A 204 -14.04 -6.32 -4.21
N PHE A 205 -15.35 -6.22 -4.03
CA PHE A 205 -16.02 -4.93 -4.11
C PHE A 205 -16.17 -4.37 -2.70
N PHE A 206 -15.68 -3.16 -2.49
CA PHE A 206 -15.84 -2.45 -1.22
C PHE A 206 -16.77 -1.25 -1.38
N ILE A 207 -17.53 -0.94 -0.34
CA ILE A 207 -18.38 0.25 -0.29
C ILE A 207 -18.49 0.78 1.12
N HIS A 208 -18.29 2.09 1.28
CA HIS A 208 -18.41 2.82 2.52
C HIS A 208 -19.37 3.99 2.36
N GLY A 209 -20.53 3.97 3.01
CA GLY A 209 -21.51 5.05 2.87
C GLY A 209 -22.86 4.80 3.51
N ASN A 210 -23.74 5.81 3.38
CA ASN A 210 -25.11 5.78 3.88
C ASN A 210 -26.06 5.13 2.85
N VAL A 211 -25.93 3.81 2.70
CA VAL A 211 -26.68 3.01 1.72
C VAL A 211 -27.24 1.74 2.35
N LYS A 212 -28.22 1.10 1.71
CA LYS A 212 -28.74 -0.20 2.13
C LYS A 212 -27.94 -1.31 1.48
N PHE A 213 -27.37 -2.22 2.29
CA PHE A 213 -26.52 -3.30 1.80
C PHE A 213 -27.22 -4.22 0.78
N GLU A 214 -28.48 -4.57 1.02
CA GLU A 214 -29.28 -5.41 0.11
C GLU A 214 -29.49 -4.74 -1.26
N ARG A 215 -29.54 -3.39 -1.30
CA ARG A 215 -29.61 -2.66 -2.57
C ARG A 215 -28.27 -2.76 -3.33
N VAL A 216 -27.16 -2.64 -2.61
CA VAL A 216 -25.81 -2.78 -3.19
C VAL A 216 -25.64 -4.17 -3.80
N LEU A 217 -25.97 -5.23 -3.05
CA LEU A 217 -25.87 -6.61 -3.53
C LEU A 217 -26.68 -6.82 -4.81
N ARG A 218 -27.94 -6.38 -4.86
CA ARG A 218 -28.78 -6.48 -6.08
C ARG A 218 -28.21 -5.72 -7.27
N LEU A 219 -27.59 -4.55 -7.06
CA LEU A 219 -26.97 -3.79 -8.14
C LEU A 219 -25.72 -4.48 -8.67
N LEU A 220 -24.89 -5.04 -7.78
CA LEU A 220 -23.70 -5.81 -8.15
C LEU A 220 -24.08 -7.11 -8.88
N GLU A 221 -25.07 -7.87 -8.38
CA GLU A 221 -25.57 -9.07 -9.07
C GLU A 221 -26.02 -8.75 -10.49
N LYS A 222 -26.78 -7.64 -10.66
CA LYS A 222 -27.20 -7.21 -12.00
C LYS A 222 -26.02 -6.79 -12.88
N ALA A 223 -25.05 -6.04 -12.33
CA ALA A 223 -23.92 -5.50 -13.08
C ALA A 223 -22.89 -6.58 -13.47
N THR A 224 -22.89 -7.72 -12.79
CA THR A 224 -21.93 -8.82 -13.01
C THR A 224 -22.62 -10.17 -13.36
N SER A 225 -23.88 -10.10 -13.81
CA SER A 225 -24.72 -11.30 -14.08
C SER A 225 -24.24 -12.13 -15.27
N ASP A 226 -23.53 -11.52 -16.20
CA ASP A 226 -22.98 -12.12 -17.42
C ASP A 226 -21.55 -12.68 -17.22
N LEU A 227 -20.97 -12.46 -16.04
CA LEU A 227 -19.60 -12.92 -15.76
C LEU A 227 -19.60 -14.40 -15.32
N PRO A 228 -18.71 -15.22 -15.89
CA PRO A 228 -18.66 -16.65 -15.58
C PRO A 228 -18.12 -16.90 -14.16
N THR A 229 -18.64 -17.95 -13.54
CA THR A 229 -18.06 -18.49 -12.30
C THR A 229 -16.86 -19.37 -12.65
N THR A 230 -15.67 -18.83 -12.55
CA THR A 230 -14.40 -19.52 -12.80
C THR A 230 -13.55 -19.56 -11.55
N ALA A 231 -12.64 -20.51 -11.42
CA ALA A 231 -11.70 -20.50 -10.31
C ALA A 231 -10.79 -19.23 -10.36
N ALA A 232 -10.43 -18.70 -9.18
CA ALA A 232 -9.44 -17.64 -9.10
C ALA A 232 -8.10 -18.13 -9.68
N PRO A 233 -7.28 -17.22 -10.25
CA PRO A 233 -5.93 -17.58 -10.68
C PRO A 233 -5.13 -18.17 -9.52
N VAL A 234 -4.39 -19.24 -9.79
CA VAL A 234 -3.49 -19.82 -8.79
C VAL A 234 -2.22 -18.98 -8.77
N CYS A 235 -1.91 -18.37 -7.63
CA CYS A 235 -0.59 -17.75 -7.44
C CYS A 235 0.49 -18.83 -7.48
N THR A 236 1.46 -18.67 -8.35
CA THR A 236 2.63 -19.58 -8.40
C THR A 236 3.45 -19.39 -7.12
N PRO A 237 3.84 -20.48 -6.43
CA PRO A 237 4.75 -20.38 -5.30
C PRO A 237 6.04 -19.71 -5.72
N LEU A 238 6.50 -18.75 -4.93
CA LEU A 238 7.64 -17.93 -5.30
C LEU A 238 8.96 -18.62 -4.93
N THR A 239 9.94 -18.40 -5.77
CA THR A 239 11.32 -18.84 -5.53
C THR A 239 11.88 -18.11 -4.31
N PRO A 240 12.58 -18.80 -3.40
CA PRO A 240 13.22 -18.16 -2.26
C PRO A 240 14.18 -17.06 -2.70
N LEU A 241 14.06 -15.90 -2.06
CA LEU A 241 14.93 -14.76 -2.32
C LEU A 241 16.34 -14.99 -1.82
N ASN A 242 17.34 -14.80 -2.67
CA ASN A 242 18.74 -14.76 -2.24
C ASN A 242 19.00 -13.51 -1.40
N ASN A 243 19.63 -13.68 -0.23
CA ASN A 243 20.06 -12.57 0.63
C ASN A 243 21.40 -12.02 0.11
N GLN A 244 21.36 -11.23 -0.95
CA GLN A 244 22.53 -10.48 -1.40
C GLN A 244 22.39 -9.04 -0.87
N THR A 245 23.43 -8.60 -0.16
CA THR A 245 23.54 -7.21 0.28
C THR A 245 24.46 -6.46 -0.65
N GLU A 246 24.11 -5.23 -0.98
CA GLU A 246 24.84 -4.39 -1.92
C GLU A 246 24.92 -2.96 -1.42
N LYS A 247 26.09 -2.33 -1.65
CA LYS A 247 26.20 -0.88 -1.58
C LYS A 247 26.46 -0.36 -2.98
N ARG A 248 25.50 0.44 -3.51
CA ARG A 248 25.59 1.05 -4.83
C ARG A 248 25.59 2.56 -4.71
N ILE A 249 26.46 3.20 -5.50
CA ILE A 249 26.52 4.64 -5.67
C ILE A 249 26.28 4.91 -7.15
N VAL A 250 25.37 5.82 -7.44
CA VAL A 250 25.01 6.21 -8.80
C VAL A 250 25.12 7.71 -8.91
N ASP A 251 25.96 8.19 -9.82
CA ASP A 251 26.03 9.62 -10.14
C ASP A 251 24.81 9.99 -11.01
N ARG A 252 23.92 10.78 -10.41
CA ARG A 252 22.72 11.34 -11.05
C ARG A 252 22.84 12.84 -11.25
N HIS A 253 24.03 13.42 -10.96
CA HIS A 253 24.30 14.87 -11.03
C HIS A 253 23.30 15.68 -10.20
N THR A 254 22.89 15.17 -9.05
CA THR A 254 21.93 15.84 -8.16
C THR A 254 22.65 16.85 -7.25
N HIS A 255 22.01 17.98 -6.96
CA HIS A 255 22.55 18.95 -6.00
C HIS A 255 22.64 18.41 -4.58
N GLN A 256 21.78 17.48 -4.24
CA GLN A 256 21.71 16.81 -2.94
C GLN A 256 21.88 15.32 -3.13
N ALA A 257 22.56 14.68 -2.20
CA ALA A 257 22.56 13.23 -2.15
C ALA A 257 21.20 12.70 -1.66
N HIS A 258 20.67 11.73 -2.37
CA HIS A 258 19.55 10.91 -1.94
C HIS A 258 20.11 9.56 -1.48
N VAL A 259 19.81 9.18 -0.27
CA VAL A 259 20.36 7.95 0.34
C VAL A 259 19.23 7.11 0.88
N ILE A 260 19.21 5.86 0.49
CA ILE A 260 18.30 4.86 1.07
C ILE A 260 19.12 3.68 1.58
N THR A 261 18.81 3.25 2.81
CA THR A 261 19.42 2.07 3.42
C THR A 261 18.34 1.21 4.07
N GLY A 262 18.44 -0.10 3.91
CA GLY A 262 17.40 -0.99 4.41
C GLY A 262 17.68 -2.44 4.09
N CYS A 263 16.69 -3.27 4.32
CA CYS A 263 16.76 -4.72 4.20
C CYS A 263 15.37 -5.33 4.00
N LYS A 264 15.32 -6.65 3.83
CA LYS A 264 14.05 -7.38 3.85
C LYS A 264 13.34 -7.19 5.19
N GLY A 265 12.03 -6.97 5.10
CA GLY A 265 11.11 -6.92 6.23
C GLY A 265 10.29 -8.20 6.35
N TYR A 266 9.16 -8.09 7.03
CA TYR A 266 8.26 -9.21 7.28
C TYR A 266 7.06 -9.22 6.33
N ALA A 267 6.65 -10.43 5.96
CA ALA A 267 5.39 -10.67 5.27
C ALA A 267 4.17 -10.15 6.05
N ALA A 268 3.08 -9.89 5.34
CA ALA A 268 1.85 -9.34 5.90
C ALA A 268 1.27 -10.18 7.05
N GLY A 269 1.36 -11.51 6.94
CA GLY A 269 0.88 -12.46 7.96
C GLY A 269 1.84 -12.71 9.13
N SER A 270 3.05 -12.12 9.13
CA SER A 270 4.05 -12.35 10.19
C SER A 270 3.65 -11.73 11.52
N LYS A 271 3.87 -12.49 12.61
CA LYS A 271 3.65 -11.99 13.98
C LYS A 271 4.63 -10.85 14.36
N GLN A 272 5.85 -10.89 13.84
CA GLN A 272 6.89 -9.90 14.09
C GLN A 272 6.64 -8.57 13.39
N ARG A 273 5.77 -8.54 12.37
CA ARG A 273 5.43 -7.33 11.61
C ARG A 273 5.02 -6.17 12.49
N MET A 274 4.24 -6.43 13.57
CA MET A 274 3.76 -5.35 14.45
C MET A 274 4.89 -4.73 15.27
N ALA A 275 5.86 -5.51 15.71
CA ALA A 275 7.04 -4.97 16.39
C ALA A 275 7.89 -4.13 15.42
N LEU A 276 8.08 -4.56 14.17
CA LEU A 276 8.75 -3.77 13.15
C LEU A 276 7.99 -2.48 12.83
N TYR A 277 6.66 -2.49 12.82
CA TYR A 277 5.83 -1.30 12.61
C TYR A 277 6.04 -0.26 13.73
N ILE A 278 6.13 -0.70 15.00
CA ILE A 278 6.45 0.19 16.12
C ILE A 278 7.86 0.74 15.98
N ILE A 279 8.85 -0.09 15.64
CA ILE A 279 10.23 0.34 15.42
C ILE A 279 10.31 1.38 14.29
N ASN A 280 9.64 1.10 13.16
CA ASN A 280 9.59 2.01 12.02
C ASN A 280 9.08 3.40 12.42
N ASN A 281 7.97 3.45 13.15
CA ASN A 281 7.41 4.71 13.63
C ASN A 281 8.34 5.44 14.62
N MET A 282 9.02 4.71 15.49
CA MET A 282 9.99 5.29 16.44
C MET A 282 11.23 5.85 15.73
N LEU A 283 11.70 5.20 14.64
CA LEU A 283 12.90 5.60 13.92
C LEU A 283 12.64 6.81 13.02
N GLY A 284 11.68 6.71 12.11
CA GLY A 284 11.46 7.70 11.08
C GLY A 284 9.99 7.85 10.67
N GLY A 285 9.04 7.62 11.61
CA GLY A 285 7.62 7.91 11.38
C GLY A 285 7.34 9.41 11.23
N THR A 286 6.09 9.76 10.96
CA THR A 286 5.62 11.13 10.67
C THR A 286 5.82 12.15 11.79
N GLY A 287 6.16 11.70 13.01
CA GLY A 287 6.37 12.59 14.16
C GLY A 287 7.73 13.27 14.13
N MET A 288 7.78 14.58 14.36
CA MET A 288 9.03 15.35 14.48
C MET A 288 9.95 14.82 15.59
N ASN A 289 9.42 14.10 16.56
CA ASN A 289 10.15 13.45 17.64
C ASN A 289 10.72 12.07 17.27
N ALA A 290 10.58 11.62 16.02
CA ALA A 290 11.19 10.39 15.53
C ALA A 290 12.73 10.45 15.73
N ARG A 291 13.34 9.30 16.13
CA ARG A 291 14.75 9.27 16.56
C ARG A 291 15.72 9.78 15.48
N LEU A 292 15.50 9.40 14.23
CA LEU A 292 16.34 9.84 13.11
C LEU A 292 16.15 11.32 12.84
N ASN A 293 14.91 11.83 12.87
CA ASN A 293 14.66 13.25 12.70
C ASN A 293 15.37 14.07 13.80
N VAL A 294 15.22 13.66 15.07
CA VAL A 294 15.93 14.33 16.18
C VAL A 294 17.45 14.21 16.07
N SER A 295 17.96 13.04 15.66
CA SER A 295 19.40 12.78 15.60
C SER A 295 20.09 13.50 14.44
N LEU A 296 19.50 13.50 13.25
CA LEU A 296 20.11 14.02 12.03
C LEU A 296 19.70 15.46 11.73
N ARG A 297 18.41 15.78 11.88
CA ARG A 297 17.86 17.09 11.51
C ARG A 297 17.89 18.06 12.68
N GLU A 298 17.14 17.80 13.76
CA GLU A 298 16.93 18.78 14.82
C GLU A 298 18.23 19.13 15.57
N ARG A 299 19.06 18.14 15.88
CA ARG A 299 20.29 18.37 16.64
C ARG A 299 21.50 18.78 15.80
N ARG A 300 21.49 18.47 14.50
CA ARG A 300 22.69 18.60 13.67
C ARG A 300 22.50 19.31 12.35
N GLY A 301 21.26 19.46 11.87
CA GLY A 301 20.97 20.14 10.62
C GLY A 301 21.60 19.47 9.38
N LEU A 302 21.80 18.14 9.41
CA LEU A 302 22.51 17.42 8.35
C LEU A 302 21.61 16.98 7.19
N VAL A 303 20.31 16.91 7.42
CA VAL A 303 19.34 16.40 6.46
C VAL A 303 18.16 17.35 6.30
N TYR A 304 17.64 17.45 5.11
CA TYR A 304 16.40 18.18 4.83
C TYR A 304 15.19 17.34 5.19
N THR A 305 15.26 16.05 4.86
CA THR A 305 14.25 15.06 5.20
C THR A 305 14.90 13.75 5.64
N VAL A 306 14.27 13.05 6.54
CA VAL A 306 14.61 11.68 6.92
C VAL A 306 13.35 10.97 7.34
N GLU A 307 13.11 9.81 6.77
CA GLU A 307 11.94 8.99 7.06
C GLU A 307 12.28 7.51 7.01
N SER A 308 11.49 6.70 7.67
CA SER A 308 11.56 5.25 7.59
C SER A 308 10.23 4.70 7.11
N SER A 309 10.30 3.79 6.17
CA SER A 309 9.13 3.13 5.60
C SER A 309 9.25 1.62 5.68
N MET A 310 8.11 0.95 5.66
CA MET A 310 8.03 -0.49 5.54
C MET A 310 6.87 -0.90 4.66
N VAL A 311 7.12 -1.86 3.80
CA VAL A 311 6.10 -2.50 2.97
C VAL A 311 6.06 -3.98 3.33
N SER A 312 4.84 -4.55 3.39
CA SER A 312 4.66 -5.99 3.62
C SER A 312 3.84 -6.56 2.46
N TYR A 313 4.42 -7.55 1.83
CA TYR A 313 3.82 -8.37 0.77
C TYR A 313 3.27 -9.67 1.34
N GLY A 314 2.61 -10.46 0.53
CA GLY A 314 2.00 -11.72 0.96
C GLY A 314 3.00 -12.70 1.59
N ASP A 315 4.24 -12.73 1.12
CA ASP A 315 5.29 -13.69 1.50
C ASP A 315 6.60 -13.05 1.97
N THR A 316 6.78 -11.75 1.84
CA THR A 316 7.99 -11.02 2.23
C THR A 316 7.67 -9.59 2.62
N GLY A 317 8.69 -8.77 2.82
CA GLY A 317 8.55 -7.33 3.05
C GLY A 317 9.85 -6.59 2.84
N LEU A 318 9.76 -5.28 2.94
CA LEU A 318 10.86 -4.34 2.87
C LEU A 318 10.79 -3.40 4.06
N TRP A 319 11.94 -3.07 4.64
CA TRP A 319 12.11 -1.94 5.54
C TRP A 319 13.27 -1.09 5.05
N CYS A 320 13.09 0.22 5.01
CA CYS A 320 14.15 1.14 4.63
C CYS A 320 14.06 2.48 5.37
N THR A 321 15.18 3.19 5.37
CA THR A 321 15.27 4.59 5.78
C THR A 321 15.83 5.38 4.61
N TYR A 322 15.12 6.43 4.22
CA TYR A 322 15.53 7.41 3.24
C TYR A 322 15.99 8.70 3.93
N LEU A 323 16.97 9.37 3.36
CA LEU A 323 17.39 10.71 3.76
C LEU A 323 17.94 11.52 2.58
N GLY A 324 17.68 12.84 2.61
CA GLY A 324 18.27 13.82 1.70
C GLY A 324 19.25 14.71 2.44
N CYS A 325 20.49 14.78 1.98
CA CYS A 325 21.56 15.56 2.61
C CYS A 325 22.55 16.11 1.59
N ASP A 326 23.50 16.94 2.02
CA ASP A 326 24.63 17.33 1.19
C ASP A 326 25.57 16.16 0.92
N ASN A 327 26.18 16.09 -0.27
CA ASN A 327 27.05 14.98 -0.69
C ASN A 327 28.18 14.70 0.32
N HIS A 328 28.78 15.73 0.92
CA HIS A 328 29.85 15.59 1.90
C HIS A 328 29.39 15.03 3.26
N ASP A 329 28.11 15.08 3.59
CA ASP A 329 27.56 14.61 4.85
C ASP A 329 27.02 13.15 4.80
N VAL A 330 26.95 12.53 3.62
CA VAL A 330 26.41 11.16 3.42
C VAL A 330 26.97 10.15 4.42
N GLN A 331 28.31 10.07 4.52
CA GLN A 331 28.97 9.10 5.40
C GLN A 331 28.69 9.38 6.89
N ARG A 332 28.53 10.64 7.25
CA ARG A 332 28.18 11.07 8.61
C ARG A 332 26.74 10.70 8.94
N CYS A 333 25.82 10.91 8.02
CA CYS A 333 24.42 10.53 8.16
C CYS A 333 24.26 9.01 8.31
N LEU A 334 24.90 8.21 7.45
CA LEU A 334 24.88 6.75 7.54
C LEU A 334 25.41 6.23 8.88
N ARG A 335 26.50 6.82 9.43
CA ARG A 335 26.99 6.46 10.77
C ARG A 335 25.98 6.77 11.87
N LEU A 336 25.24 7.86 11.76
CA LEU A 336 24.22 8.25 12.73
C LEU A 336 22.99 7.33 12.63
N VAL A 337 22.54 7.01 11.42
CA VAL A 337 21.49 5.99 11.20
C VAL A 337 21.92 4.67 11.85
N ARG A 338 23.11 4.16 11.53
CA ARG A 338 23.63 2.92 12.12
C ARG A 338 23.66 2.97 13.64
N ARG A 339 24.05 4.10 14.22
CA ARG A 339 24.05 4.30 15.67
C ARG A 339 22.65 4.13 16.29
N GLU A 340 21.63 4.75 15.71
CA GLU A 340 20.25 4.63 16.21
C GLU A 340 19.73 3.19 16.08
N LEU A 341 20.07 2.47 15.00
CA LEU A 341 19.75 1.07 14.83
C LEU A 341 20.46 0.19 15.89
N ASN A 342 21.76 0.41 16.14
CA ASN A 342 22.52 -0.32 17.15
C ASN A 342 21.92 -0.15 18.55
N LEU A 343 21.49 1.06 18.90
CA LEU A 343 20.84 1.32 20.20
C LEU A 343 19.58 0.47 20.42
N LEU A 344 18.85 0.12 19.35
CA LEU A 344 17.69 -0.78 19.42
C LEU A 344 18.10 -2.26 19.51
N MET A 345 19.26 -2.64 18.99
CA MET A 345 19.78 -4.01 19.01
C MET A 345 20.50 -4.37 20.32
N GLU A 346 21.07 -3.37 21.00
CA GLU A 346 21.93 -3.59 22.18
C GLU A 346 21.10 -3.86 23.45
N ARG A 347 20.01 -3.18 23.63
CA ARG A 347 19.22 -3.24 24.86
C ARG A 347 17.72 -3.06 24.63
N PRO A 348 16.88 -3.73 25.43
CA PRO A 348 15.44 -3.59 25.34
C PRO A 348 15.01 -2.15 25.66
N LEU A 349 13.87 -1.75 25.12
CA LEU A 349 13.23 -0.50 25.51
C LEU A 349 12.83 -0.55 26.98
N THR A 350 12.98 0.58 27.69
CA THR A 350 12.37 0.73 29.00
C THR A 350 10.84 0.71 28.88
N GLU A 351 10.13 0.31 29.93
CA GLU A 351 8.67 0.31 29.97
C GLU A 351 8.08 1.67 29.54
N ARG A 352 8.67 2.76 30.04
CA ARG A 352 8.26 4.14 29.67
C ARG A 352 8.42 4.41 28.15
N GLN A 353 9.52 3.95 27.55
CA GLN A 353 9.75 4.14 26.10
C GLN A 353 8.76 3.34 25.28
N LEU A 354 8.53 2.07 25.63
CA LEU A 354 7.58 1.21 24.95
C LEU A 354 6.15 1.77 25.04
N LEU A 355 5.74 2.19 26.25
CA LEU A 355 4.42 2.78 26.47
C LEU A 355 4.23 4.07 25.62
N ALA A 356 5.25 4.93 25.58
CA ALA A 356 5.22 6.14 24.77
C ALA A 356 5.09 5.83 23.26
N ALA A 357 5.84 4.84 22.74
CA ALA A 357 5.77 4.43 21.34
C ALA A 357 4.39 3.85 21.00
N LYS A 358 3.83 2.98 21.85
CA LYS A 358 2.48 2.44 21.68
C LYS A 358 1.41 3.55 21.70
N LYS A 359 1.49 4.48 22.64
CA LYS A 359 0.56 5.62 22.74
C LYS A 359 0.58 6.48 21.48
N GLN A 360 1.77 6.78 20.97
CA GLN A 360 1.94 7.56 19.75
C GLN A 360 1.28 6.87 18.54
N ILE A 361 1.58 5.60 18.30
CA ILE A 361 1.00 4.80 17.20
C ILE A 361 -0.53 4.72 17.30
N LYS A 362 -1.05 4.45 18.50
CA LYS A 362 -2.50 4.40 18.72
C LYS A 362 -3.18 5.73 18.40
N GLY A 363 -2.56 6.85 18.77
CA GLY A 363 -3.05 8.18 18.39
C GLY A 363 -3.05 8.39 16.88
N GLN A 364 -1.99 7.99 16.21
CA GLN A 364 -1.89 8.10 14.74
C GLN A 364 -2.91 7.21 14.02
N ILE A 365 -3.11 5.97 14.48
CA ILE A 365 -4.15 5.07 13.96
C ILE A 365 -5.54 5.70 14.16
N GLY A 366 -5.80 6.28 15.32
CA GLY A 366 -7.07 6.98 15.60
C GLY A 366 -7.32 8.15 14.67
N ILE A 367 -6.30 8.98 14.42
CA ILE A 367 -6.40 10.12 13.49
C ILE A 367 -6.59 9.63 12.04
N ALA A 368 -5.83 8.62 11.61
CA ALA A 368 -5.94 8.05 10.27
C ALA A 368 -7.32 7.45 9.98
N ARG A 369 -8.02 6.98 11.01
CA ARG A 369 -9.39 6.45 10.90
C ARG A 369 -10.40 7.48 10.37
N ASP A 370 -10.17 8.77 10.58
CA ASP A 370 -11.06 9.83 10.12
C ASP A 370 -10.96 10.04 8.60
N ASN A 371 -9.87 9.59 7.96
CA ASN A 371 -9.78 9.54 6.50
C ASN A 371 -10.56 8.32 5.98
N ARG A 372 -11.80 8.57 5.57
CA ARG A 372 -12.75 7.54 5.14
C ARG A 372 -12.32 6.81 3.87
N GLU A 373 -11.67 7.50 2.95
CA GLU A 373 -11.17 6.93 1.70
C GLU A 373 -10.04 5.92 2.00
N SER A 374 -8.97 6.37 2.65
CA SER A 374 -7.84 5.51 3.03
C SER A 374 -8.28 4.31 3.87
N LEU A 375 -9.18 4.53 4.85
CA LEU A 375 -9.74 3.46 5.65
C LEU A 375 -10.45 2.40 4.80
N THR A 376 -11.25 2.85 3.82
CA THR A 376 -12.02 1.95 2.95
C THR A 376 -11.10 1.12 2.06
N LEU A 377 -10.07 1.74 1.50
CA LEU A 377 -9.05 1.09 0.68
C LEU A 377 -8.25 0.07 1.49
N ASP A 378 -7.81 0.41 2.69
CA ASP A 378 -7.08 -0.49 3.58
C ASP A 378 -7.91 -1.71 4.02
N MET A 379 -9.20 -1.50 4.33
CA MET A 379 -10.11 -2.59 4.66
C MET A 379 -10.40 -3.49 3.45
N GLY A 380 -10.54 -2.90 2.26
CA GLY A 380 -10.66 -3.65 1.00
C GLY A 380 -9.43 -4.51 0.75
N LYS A 381 -8.23 -3.94 0.91
CA LYS A 381 -6.95 -4.64 0.74
C LYS A 381 -6.80 -5.82 1.70
N SER A 382 -7.09 -5.62 2.98
CA SER A 382 -7.02 -6.70 3.96
C SER A 382 -8.06 -7.79 3.67
N PHE A 383 -9.28 -7.42 3.26
CA PHE A 383 -10.29 -8.39 2.87
C PHE A 383 -9.91 -9.16 1.61
N LEU A 384 -9.25 -8.52 0.64
CA LEU A 384 -8.74 -9.16 -0.56
C LEU A 384 -7.68 -10.23 -0.23
N HIS A 385 -6.64 -9.85 0.50
CA HIS A 385 -5.45 -10.68 0.72
C HIS A 385 -5.52 -11.58 1.96
N GLU A 386 -6.15 -11.11 3.04
CA GLU A 386 -6.22 -11.86 4.31
C GLU A 386 -7.57 -12.59 4.50
N GLY A 387 -8.55 -12.37 3.60
CA GLY A 387 -9.90 -12.95 3.67
C GLY A 387 -10.79 -12.34 4.75
N GLN A 388 -10.29 -11.38 5.52
CA GLN A 388 -11.02 -10.66 6.55
C GLN A 388 -10.65 -9.17 6.51
N PRO A 389 -11.64 -8.25 6.63
CA PRO A 389 -11.34 -6.82 6.78
C PRO A 389 -10.57 -6.59 8.07
N ARG A 390 -9.52 -5.79 8.00
CA ARG A 390 -8.73 -5.47 9.20
C ARG A 390 -9.51 -4.53 10.10
N ASP A 391 -9.84 -5.02 11.27
CA ASP A 391 -10.47 -4.21 12.31
C ASP A 391 -9.42 -3.32 12.99
N VAL A 392 -9.73 -2.04 13.14
CA VAL A 392 -8.87 -1.07 13.85
C VAL A 392 -8.67 -1.49 15.31
N ASP A 393 -9.70 -2.01 15.97
CA ASP A 393 -9.61 -2.44 17.36
C ASP A 393 -8.69 -3.67 17.52
N ASP A 394 -8.72 -4.61 16.57
CA ASP A 394 -7.73 -5.71 16.53
C ASP A 394 -6.31 -5.19 16.31
N LEU A 395 -6.12 -4.20 15.43
CA LEU A 395 -4.83 -3.55 15.22
C LEU A 395 -4.32 -2.90 16.51
N LEU A 396 -5.16 -2.18 17.23
CA LEU A 396 -4.81 -1.58 18.54
C LEU A 396 -4.45 -2.66 19.58
N CYS A 397 -5.20 -3.77 19.62
CA CYS A 397 -4.88 -4.91 20.47
C CYS A 397 -3.54 -5.56 20.11
N ARG A 398 -3.20 -5.66 18.82
CA ARG A 398 -1.90 -6.17 18.37
C ARG A 398 -0.75 -5.25 18.79
N VAL A 399 -0.94 -3.92 18.72
CA VAL A 399 0.03 -2.95 19.25
C VAL A 399 0.26 -3.17 20.76
N ASP A 400 -0.82 -3.38 21.53
CA ASP A 400 -0.71 -3.59 22.98
C ASP A 400 0.03 -4.86 23.37
N ARG A 401 -0.06 -5.92 22.58
CA ARG A 401 0.61 -7.20 22.85
C ARG A 401 2.12 -7.18 22.63
N VAL A 402 2.66 -6.22 21.86
CA VAL A 402 4.10 -6.16 21.59
C VAL A 402 4.87 -5.87 22.89
N THR A 403 5.90 -6.63 23.15
CA THR A 403 6.79 -6.49 24.32
C THR A 403 8.10 -5.79 23.96
N ALA A 404 8.88 -5.40 24.97
CA ALA A 404 10.21 -4.83 24.75
C ALA A 404 11.17 -5.89 24.19
N ASP A 405 10.98 -7.18 24.53
CA ASP A 405 11.75 -8.29 24.01
C ASP A 405 11.42 -8.58 22.54
N ASP A 406 10.14 -8.43 22.12
CA ASP A 406 9.78 -8.51 20.69
C ASP A 406 10.48 -7.41 19.89
N ILE A 407 10.49 -6.17 20.39
CA ILE A 407 11.22 -5.05 19.76
C ILE A 407 12.72 -5.38 19.62
N LEU A 408 13.36 -5.86 20.69
CA LEU A 408 14.79 -6.21 20.70
C LEU A 408 15.09 -7.35 19.71
N THR A 409 14.26 -8.39 19.70
CA THR A 409 14.40 -9.55 18.82
C THR A 409 14.31 -9.14 17.37
N VAL A 410 13.26 -8.40 17.03
CA VAL A 410 13.03 -7.87 15.67
C VAL A 410 14.15 -6.92 15.23
N ALA A 411 14.61 -6.02 16.13
CA ALA A 411 15.71 -5.12 15.81
C ALA A 411 17.01 -5.89 15.49
N ARG A 412 17.34 -6.94 16.24
CA ARG A 412 18.53 -7.78 16.01
C ARG A 412 18.44 -8.59 14.71
N GLU A 413 17.25 -9.07 14.37
CA GLU A 413 17.01 -9.83 13.15
C GLU A 413 17.09 -8.92 11.92
N VAL A 414 16.34 -7.81 11.93
CA VAL A 414 16.16 -6.94 10.76
C VAL A 414 17.39 -6.05 10.53
N PHE A 415 17.97 -5.46 11.59
CA PHE A 415 19.04 -4.47 11.44
C PHE A 415 20.45 -5.04 11.52
N ASN A 416 20.60 -6.35 11.31
CA ASN A 416 21.92 -6.95 11.18
C ASN A 416 22.73 -6.23 10.08
N PRO A 417 23.93 -5.71 10.37
CA PRO A 417 24.75 -4.99 9.38
C PRO A 417 25.00 -5.78 8.10
N GLU A 418 25.13 -7.11 8.19
CA GLU A 418 25.35 -7.99 7.05
C GLU A 418 24.11 -8.17 6.15
N ALA A 419 22.92 -7.81 6.64
CA ALA A 419 21.68 -7.89 5.90
C ALA A 419 21.25 -6.56 5.27
N MET A 420 21.98 -5.47 5.53
CA MET A 420 21.63 -4.12 5.09
C MET A 420 22.24 -3.77 3.74
N SER A 421 21.40 -3.32 2.83
CA SER A 421 21.83 -2.71 1.56
C SER A 421 21.74 -1.20 1.61
N THR A 422 22.49 -0.50 0.73
CA THR A 422 22.48 0.96 0.64
C THR A 422 22.58 1.40 -0.81
N LEU A 423 21.68 2.29 -1.23
CA LEU A 423 21.72 2.96 -2.52
C LEU A 423 21.90 4.47 -2.28
N ILE A 424 22.79 5.08 -3.05
CA ILE A 424 23.12 6.51 -2.96
C ILE A 424 23.07 7.09 -4.35
N TYR A 425 22.34 8.18 -4.51
CA TYR A 425 22.39 9.07 -5.66
C TYR A 425 23.17 10.33 -5.25
N GLU A 426 24.17 10.73 -6.06
CA GLU A 426 25.00 11.91 -5.85
C GLU A 426 25.23 12.69 -7.16
#